data_647343473afdd227dc590c31e70f3b7e
#
_entry.id   647343473afdd227dc590c31e70f3b7e
#
_cell.length_a   1.000
_cell.length_b   1.000
_cell.length_c   1.000
_cell.angle_alpha   90.00
_cell.angle_beta   90.00
_cell.angle_gamma   90.00
#
_symmetry.space_group_name_H-M   'P 1'
#
loop_
_entity.id
_entity.type
_entity.pdbx_description
1 polymer ?
#
loop_
_entity_poly.entity_id
_entity_poly.type
_entity_poly.pdbx_seq_one_letter_code
_entity_poly.pdbx_strand_id
1 'polypeptide(L)'
;MNAALRRKTEEWKQLERKTFEQRQVADAFYQENLMSLIEKDYQRRNKKKLFEKVDYLIMSVGTSYEPLVLNINLLQPSRILFLYTDISEKTLDRIVQYCGLEVTRYQKERVTETAH
;
A
#
# COMPACT_ATOMS: atom_id res chain seq x y z
N MET A 1 -10.97 8.44 -14.28
CA MET A 1 -11.36 7.40 -13.30
C MET A 1 -12.52 6.60 -13.89
N ASN A 2 -12.46 5.29 -13.88
CA ASN A 2 -13.55 4.50 -14.43
C ASN A 2 -14.78 4.49 -13.49
N ALA A 3 -15.94 4.13 -14.04
CA ALA A 3 -17.21 4.17 -13.30
C ALA A 3 -17.23 3.18 -12.13
N ALA A 4 -16.60 2.00 -12.30
CA ALA A 4 -16.54 1.00 -11.24
C ALA A 4 -15.73 1.50 -10.03
N LEU A 5 -14.58 2.11 -10.28
CA LEU A 5 -13.75 2.68 -9.22
C LEU A 5 -14.48 3.82 -8.51
N ARG A 6 -15.15 4.70 -9.27
CA ARG A 6 -15.91 5.81 -8.69
C ARG A 6 -17.02 5.28 -7.77
N ARG A 7 -17.78 4.30 -8.24
CA ARG A 7 -18.87 3.71 -7.47
C ARG A 7 -18.37 3.05 -6.19
N LYS A 8 -17.31 2.27 -6.27
CA LYS A 8 -16.75 1.59 -5.09
C LYS A 8 -16.14 2.58 -4.10
N THR A 9 -15.55 3.67 -4.59
CA THR A 9 -15.04 4.73 -3.74
C THR A 9 -16.18 5.40 -2.96
N GLU A 10 -17.30 5.68 -3.62
CA GLU A 10 -18.47 6.26 -2.94
C GLU A 10 -19.04 5.30 -1.89
N GLU A 11 -19.15 4.03 -2.19
CA GLU A 11 -19.57 3.02 -1.21
C GLU A 11 -18.64 2.99 0.00
N TRP A 12 -17.34 3.02 -0.23
CA TRP A 12 -16.35 3.02 0.84
C TRP A 12 -16.46 4.26 1.72
N LYS A 13 -16.67 5.44 1.13
CA LYS A 13 -16.83 6.69 1.87
C LYS A 13 -18.05 6.68 2.77
N GLN A 14 -19.09 5.94 2.41
CA GLN A 14 -20.34 5.85 3.17
C GLN A 14 -20.24 4.92 4.38
N LEU A 15 -19.21 4.08 4.47
CA LEU A 15 -19.05 3.17 5.60
C LEU A 15 -18.72 3.93 6.88
N GLU A 16 -19.39 3.55 7.97
CA GLU A 16 -19.11 4.12 9.27
C GLU A 16 -17.77 3.62 9.83
N ARG A 17 -17.08 4.50 10.56
CA ARG A 17 -15.75 4.23 11.12
C ARG A 17 -15.63 4.64 12.59
N LYS A 18 -16.75 4.58 13.31
CA LYS A 18 -16.80 5.03 14.72
C LYS A 18 -16.19 4.01 15.67
N THR A 19 -16.37 2.73 15.38
CA THR A 19 -15.87 1.64 16.22
C THR A 19 -14.67 0.96 15.55
N PHE A 20 -13.91 0.22 16.32
CA PHE A 20 -12.81 -0.58 15.82
C PHE A 20 -13.29 -1.59 14.76
N GLU A 21 -14.41 -2.26 15.03
CA GLU A 21 -15.00 -3.23 14.11
C GLU A 21 -15.44 -2.59 12.80
N GLN A 22 -16.05 -1.41 12.87
CA GLN A 22 -16.43 -0.66 11.69
C GLN A 22 -15.22 -0.25 10.85
N ARG A 23 -14.14 0.18 11.53
CA ARG A 23 -12.90 0.51 10.82
C ARG A 23 -12.29 -0.71 10.13
N GLN A 24 -12.36 -1.88 10.76
CA GLN A 24 -11.92 -3.12 10.13
C GLN A 24 -12.73 -3.47 8.90
N VAL A 25 -14.05 -3.29 8.96
CA VAL A 25 -14.93 -3.53 7.82
C VAL A 25 -14.59 -2.57 6.67
N ALA A 26 -14.39 -1.30 6.97
CA ALA A 26 -14.02 -0.31 5.95
C ALA A 26 -12.66 -0.62 5.32
N ASP A 27 -11.70 -1.05 6.12
CA ASP A 27 -10.37 -1.43 5.64
C ASP A 27 -10.43 -2.69 4.75
N ALA A 28 -11.18 -3.69 5.17
CA ALA A 28 -11.39 -4.90 4.38
C ALA A 28 -12.08 -4.58 3.05
N PHE A 29 -13.09 -3.73 3.07
CA PHE A 29 -13.77 -3.28 1.86
C PHE A 29 -12.80 -2.61 0.89
N TYR A 30 -11.93 -1.74 1.42
CA TYR A 30 -10.91 -1.06 0.63
C TYR A 30 -9.97 -2.07 -0.02
N GLN A 31 -9.44 -3.01 0.74
CA GLN A 31 -8.51 -4.01 0.23
C GLN A 31 -9.16 -4.92 -0.81
N GLU A 32 -10.40 -5.36 -0.56
CA GLU A 32 -11.08 -6.30 -1.43
C GLU A 32 -11.64 -5.66 -2.70
N ASN A 33 -12.08 -4.40 -2.61
CA ASN A 33 -12.82 -3.77 -3.70
C ASN A 33 -12.09 -2.61 -4.37
N LEU A 34 -11.31 -1.83 -3.61
CA LEU A 34 -10.69 -0.61 -4.13
C LEU A 34 -9.25 -0.79 -4.59
N MET A 35 -8.44 -1.53 -3.83
CA MET A 35 -7.01 -1.62 -4.16
C MET A 35 -6.76 -2.16 -5.57
N SER A 36 -7.46 -3.21 -5.94
CA SER A 36 -7.32 -3.80 -7.26
C SER A 36 -7.71 -2.82 -8.37
N LEU A 37 -8.81 -2.09 -8.16
CA LEU A 37 -9.29 -1.12 -9.14
C LEU A 37 -8.35 0.09 -9.26
N ILE A 38 -7.84 0.58 -8.13
CA ILE A 38 -6.87 1.68 -8.10
C ILE A 38 -5.59 1.27 -8.82
N GLU A 39 -5.09 0.07 -8.55
CA GLU A 39 -3.90 -0.45 -9.16
C GLU A 39 -4.05 -0.55 -10.68
N LYS A 40 -5.18 -1.10 -11.14
CA LYS A 40 -5.45 -1.19 -12.57
C LYS A 40 -5.56 0.18 -13.23
N ASP A 41 -6.22 1.14 -12.59
CA ASP A 41 -6.35 2.49 -13.09
C ASP A 41 -4.98 3.18 -13.17
N TYR A 42 -4.16 3.00 -12.15
CA TYR A 42 -2.81 3.54 -12.09
C TYR A 42 -1.93 2.97 -13.22
N GLN A 43 -1.95 1.66 -13.40
CA GLN A 43 -1.19 0.99 -14.45
C GLN A 43 -1.65 1.44 -15.83
N ARG A 44 -2.95 1.58 -16.03
CA ARG A 44 -3.50 2.05 -17.32
C ARG A 44 -3.04 3.45 -17.64
N ARG A 45 -3.02 4.37 -16.67
CA ARG A 45 -2.58 5.75 -16.87
C ARG A 45 -1.10 5.84 -17.20
N ASN A 46 -0.31 4.91 -16.69
CA ASN A 46 1.14 4.93 -16.80
C ASN A 46 1.68 3.92 -17.81
N LYS A 47 0.82 3.25 -18.57
CA LYS A 47 1.28 2.17 -19.46
C LYS A 47 2.21 2.65 -20.57
N LYS A 48 2.19 3.93 -20.90
CA LYS A 48 3.12 4.53 -21.90
C LYS A 48 4.47 4.89 -21.30
N LYS A 49 4.58 4.88 -19.98
CA LYS A 49 5.85 5.12 -19.28
C LYS A 49 6.58 3.80 -19.18
N LEU A 50 7.84 3.78 -19.60
CA LEU A 50 8.69 2.62 -19.41
C LEU A 50 9.20 2.64 -17.97
N PHE A 51 8.66 1.73 -17.17
CA PHE A 51 9.17 1.51 -15.81
C PHE A 51 10.19 0.38 -15.87
N GLU A 52 11.46 0.73 -15.69
CA GLU A 52 12.49 -0.27 -15.58
C GLU A 52 12.36 -0.96 -14.24
N LYS A 53 12.62 -2.27 -14.22
CA LYS A 53 12.64 -3.04 -12.99
C LYS A 53 13.76 -2.53 -12.10
N VAL A 54 13.42 -2.20 -10.87
CA VAL A 54 14.37 -1.68 -9.88
C VAL A 54 14.97 -2.84 -9.11
N ASP A 55 16.30 -2.87 -8.98
CA ASP A 55 16.95 -3.94 -8.24
C ASP A 55 16.78 -3.78 -6.73
N TYR A 56 16.90 -2.57 -6.23
CA TYR A 56 16.85 -2.29 -4.80
C TYR A 56 16.01 -1.04 -4.55
N LEU A 57 15.05 -1.15 -3.65
CA LEU A 57 14.15 -0.05 -3.31
C LEU A 57 14.21 0.22 -1.82
N ILE A 58 14.42 1.47 -1.43
CA ILE A 58 14.38 1.92 -0.04
C ILE A 58 13.08 2.71 0.13
N MET A 59 12.29 2.33 1.12
CA MET A 59 10.99 2.95 1.37
C MET A 59 10.83 3.33 2.83
N SER A 60 10.42 4.57 3.09
CA SER A 60 9.96 4.97 4.42
C SER A 60 8.49 4.60 4.56
N VAL A 61 8.16 3.91 5.65
CA VAL A 61 6.79 3.45 5.91
C VAL A 61 6.10 4.45 6.84
N GLY A 62 5.04 5.05 6.33
CA GLY A 62 4.17 5.93 7.12
C GLY A 62 2.91 5.21 7.56
N THR A 63 1.81 5.95 7.74
CA THR A 63 0.53 5.41 8.18
C THR A 63 -0.35 4.91 7.05
N SER A 64 -0.02 5.26 5.81
CA SER A 64 -0.79 4.84 4.63
C SER A 64 0.00 3.81 3.84
N TYR A 65 -0.60 2.64 3.62
CA TYR A 65 0.08 1.56 2.91
C TYR A 65 -0.11 1.60 1.39
N GLU A 66 -1.17 2.24 0.92
CA GLU A 66 -1.59 2.19 -0.48
C GLU A 66 -0.54 2.70 -1.46
N PRO A 67 0.10 3.87 -1.25
CA PRO A 67 1.11 4.35 -2.19
C PRO A 67 2.32 3.42 -2.27
N LEU A 68 2.68 2.80 -1.14
CA LEU A 68 3.83 1.90 -1.09
C LEU A 68 3.54 0.60 -1.83
N VAL A 69 2.34 0.04 -1.66
CA VAL A 69 1.91 -1.16 -2.38
C VAL A 69 1.91 -0.90 -3.89
N LEU A 70 1.37 0.24 -4.32
CA LEU A 70 1.35 0.60 -5.73
C LEU A 70 2.76 0.70 -6.32
N ASN A 71 3.68 1.31 -5.60
CA ASN A 71 5.07 1.44 -6.04
C ASN A 71 5.77 0.08 -6.11
N ILE A 72 5.57 -0.79 -5.14
CA ILE A 72 6.16 -2.13 -5.15
C ILE A 72 5.66 -2.92 -6.34
N ASN A 73 4.36 -2.90 -6.58
CA ASN A 73 3.76 -3.66 -7.68
C ASN A 73 4.16 -3.09 -9.05
N LEU A 74 4.38 -1.80 -9.14
CA LEU A 74 4.78 -1.14 -10.38
C LEU A 74 6.26 -1.35 -10.68
N LEU A 75 7.12 -1.13 -9.69
CA LEU A 75 8.57 -1.17 -9.86
C LEU A 75 9.15 -2.58 -9.77
N GLN A 76 8.43 -3.50 -9.15
CA GLN A 76 8.82 -4.91 -8.98
C GLN A 76 10.27 -5.07 -8.51
N PRO A 77 10.66 -4.46 -7.36
CA PRO A 77 12.02 -4.52 -6.89
C PRO A 77 12.44 -5.94 -6.52
N SER A 78 13.71 -6.26 -6.75
CA SER A 78 14.26 -7.54 -6.33
C SER A 78 14.42 -7.60 -4.81
N ARG A 79 14.81 -6.48 -4.21
CA ARG A 79 14.95 -6.34 -2.76
C ARG A 79 14.42 -5.00 -2.29
N ILE A 80 13.86 -4.99 -1.09
CA ILE A 80 13.31 -3.79 -0.48
C ILE A 80 13.88 -3.62 0.92
N LEU A 81 14.27 -2.40 1.25
CA LEU A 81 14.56 -2.01 2.62
C LEU A 81 13.44 -1.09 3.10
N PHE A 82 12.73 -1.52 4.13
CA PHE A 82 11.69 -0.70 4.77
C PHE A 82 12.27 -0.02 6.01
N LEU A 83 12.10 1.29 6.07
CA LEU A 83 12.38 2.07 7.28
C LEU A 83 11.05 2.36 7.97
N TYR A 84 10.90 1.94 9.21
CA TYR A 84 9.65 2.07 9.93
C TYR A 84 9.87 2.56 11.35
N THR A 85 8.80 3.06 11.97
CA THR A 85 8.76 3.45 13.37
C THR A 85 7.77 2.55 14.12
N ASP A 86 7.71 2.68 15.43
CA ASP A 86 6.71 1.96 16.24
C ASP A 86 5.28 2.21 15.76
N ILE A 87 5.02 3.43 15.31
CA ILE A 87 3.69 3.82 14.84
C ILE A 87 3.35 3.15 13.50
N SER A 88 4.35 2.97 12.62
CA SER A 88 4.13 2.47 11.27
C SER A 88 4.39 0.97 11.11
N GLU A 89 4.72 0.25 12.18
CA GLU A 89 5.02 -1.19 12.09
C GLU A 89 3.83 -2.00 11.56
N LYS A 90 2.61 -1.67 12.00
CA LYS A 90 1.41 -2.35 11.52
C LYS A 90 1.16 -2.11 10.03
N THR A 91 1.48 -0.90 9.57
CA THR A 91 1.39 -0.57 8.14
C THR A 91 2.37 -1.40 7.35
N LEU A 92 3.59 -1.56 7.85
CA LEU A 92 4.59 -2.42 7.22
C LEU A 92 4.09 -3.87 7.09
N ASP A 93 3.52 -4.42 8.16
CA ASP A 93 2.99 -5.78 8.15
C ASP A 93 1.91 -5.95 7.07
N ARG A 94 1.04 -4.96 6.91
CA ARG A 94 0.01 -4.97 5.86
C ARG A 94 0.61 -4.96 4.46
N ILE A 95 1.65 -4.16 4.25
CA ILE A 95 2.34 -4.09 2.96
C ILE A 95 2.93 -5.46 2.62
N VAL A 96 3.63 -6.08 3.56
CA VAL A 96 4.25 -7.40 3.36
C VAL A 96 3.19 -8.43 3.04
N GLN A 97 2.10 -8.45 3.77
CA GLN A 97 1.00 -9.40 3.54
C GLN A 97 0.31 -9.16 2.20
N TYR A 98 -0.01 -7.93 1.90
CA TYR A 98 -0.73 -7.61 0.66
C TYR A 98 0.10 -7.94 -0.58
N CYS A 99 1.39 -7.60 -0.55
CA CYS A 99 2.29 -7.87 -1.68
C CYS A 99 2.82 -9.30 -1.71
N GLY A 100 2.55 -10.11 -0.67
CA GLY A 100 3.05 -11.48 -0.59
C GLY A 100 4.57 -11.55 -0.59
N LEU A 101 5.23 -10.63 0.11
CA LEU A 101 6.69 -10.56 0.11
C LEU A 101 7.29 -11.67 0.97
N GLU A 102 8.22 -12.42 0.39
CA GLU A 102 8.98 -13.41 1.14
C GLU A 102 10.04 -12.72 1.99
N VAL A 103 10.36 -13.33 3.14
CA VAL A 103 11.32 -12.78 4.11
C VAL A 103 12.69 -12.51 3.46
N THR A 104 13.06 -13.30 2.46
CA THR A 104 14.34 -13.15 1.75
C THR A 104 14.38 -11.93 0.83
N ARG A 105 13.22 -11.36 0.50
CA ARG A 105 13.11 -10.26 -0.45
C ARG A 105 13.10 -8.88 0.20
N TYR A 106 12.97 -8.81 1.50
CA TYR A 106 12.93 -7.51 2.17
C TYR A 106 13.70 -7.53 3.47
N GLN A 107 14.15 -6.37 3.87
CA GLN A 107 14.69 -6.09 5.19
C GLN A 107 13.88 -4.96 5.80
N LYS A 108 13.77 -4.95 7.12
CA LYS A 108 13.12 -3.87 7.82
C LYS A 108 14.03 -3.31 8.89
N GLU A 109 14.12 -2.00 8.95
CA GLU A 109 14.91 -1.31 9.95
C GLU A 109 14.05 -0.32 10.71
N ARG A 110 14.04 -0.46 12.03
CA ARG A 110 13.32 0.45 12.90
C ARG A 110 14.14 1.71 13.07
N VAL A 111 13.52 2.85 12.78
CA VAL A 111 14.15 4.14 12.99
C VAL A 111 13.49 4.83 14.18
N THR A 112 14.29 5.57 14.93
CA THR A 112 13.78 6.32 16.08
C THR A 112 13.21 7.64 15.56
N GLU A 113 11.97 7.95 15.98
CA GLU A 113 11.45 9.28 15.72
C GLU A 113 12.24 10.29 16.56
N THR A 114 13.00 11.12 15.88
CA THR A 114 13.63 12.23 16.55
C THR A 114 12.64 13.39 16.61
N ALA A 115 12.36 13.82 17.82
CA ALA A 115 11.61 15.04 18.02
C ALA A 115 12.46 16.21 17.51
N HIS A 116 11.94 16.88 16.54
CA HIS A 116 12.60 18.08 16.01
C HIS A 116 11.91 19.31 16.50
#